data_6c72ab2080996ee9e904ff7bf792f7d4
#
_entry.id   6c72ab2080996ee9e904ff7bf792f7d4
#
_cell.length_a   1.000
_cell.length_b   1.000
_cell.length_c   1.000
_cell.angle_alpha   90.00
_cell.angle_beta   90.00
_cell.angle_gamma   90.00
#
_symmetry.space_group_name_H-M   'P 1'
#
loop_
_entity.id
_entity.type
_entity.pdbx_description
1 polymer ?
#
loop_
_entity_poly.entity_id
_entity_poly.type
_entity_poly.pdbx_seq_one_letter_code
_entity_poly.pdbx_strand_id
1 'polypeptide(L)'
;MQAVHARGGFDAFCFDKLNLLLAEVGHVRGEIPVTRDYLNAVGGTHGGWLSTLVDVGGSLAIASHGFKTTGVSTDLSVSFLAASGEGSNIVFDARVLKLGRTLAYTRVDIFSGDKLVATGNHTKFVAREQDRAAQEAAAEKPAPANTSE
;
A
#
# COMPACT_ATOMS: atom_id res chain seq x y z
N MET A 1 7.98 0.51 -7.22
CA MET A 1 7.53 -0.70 -7.93
C MET A 1 8.69 -1.57 -8.41
N GLN A 2 9.69 -1.07 -9.13
CA GLN A 2 10.87 -1.87 -9.56
C GLN A 2 11.56 -2.63 -8.40
N ALA A 3 11.60 -2.09 -7.19
CA ALA A 3 12.24 -2.73 -6.04
C ALA A 3 11.49 -3.97 -5.50
N VAL A 4 10.16 -4.06 -5.70
CA VAL A 4 9.36 -5.22 -5.27
C VAL A 4 9.62 -6.40 -6.20
N HIS A 5 9.65 -6.16 -7.51
CA HIS A 5 9.91 -7.23 -8.50
C HIS A 5 11.33 -7.78 -8.43
N ALA A 6 12.33 -6.92 -8.12
CA ALA A 6 13.73 -7.33 -8.08
C ALA A 6 14.07 -8.31 -6.93
N ARG A 7 13.25 -8.35 -5.86
CA ARG A 7 13.49 -9.19 -4.69
C ARG A 7 12.78 -10.54 -4.73
N GLY A 8 11.81 -10.74 -5.64
CA GLY A 8 10.97 -11.93 -5.66
C GLY A 8 10.09 -12.02 -4.40
N GLY A 9 9.61 -13.24 -4.10
CA GLY A 9 8.81 -13.51 -2.91
C GLY A 9 7.31 -13.29 -3.11
N PHE A 10 6.57 -13.29 -2.00
CA PHE A 10 5.12 -13.24 -1.99
C PHE A 10 4.55 -11.96 -2.62
N ASP A 11 5.13 -10.81 -2.32
CA ASP A 11 4.68 -9.54 -2.89
C ASP A 11 4.87 -9.50 -4.41
N ALA A 12 6.01 -9.99 -4.91
CA ALA A 12 6.26 -10.06 -6.34
C ALA A 12 5.24 -10.97 -7.05
N PHE A 13 4.86 -12.08 -6.42
CA PHE A 13 3.82 -12.98 -6.94
C PHE A 13 2.44 -12.31 -6.94
N CYS A 14 2.06 -11.64 -5.85
CA CYS A 14 0.74 -11.03 -5.70
C CYS A 14 0.52 -9.77 -6.55
N PHE A 15 1.62 -9.05 -6.90
CA PHE A 15 1.56 -7.70 -7.47
C PHE A 15 2.35 -7.54 -8.77
N ASP A 16 2.71 -8.62 -9.44
CA ASP A 16 3.45 -8.59 -10.72
C ASP A 16 2.74 -7.75 -11.80
N LYS A 17 1.39 -7.74 -11.77
CA LYS A 17 0.52 -7.04 -12.72
C LYS A 17 -0.10 -5.76 -12.17
N LEU A 18 0.40 -5.27 -11.03
CA LEU A 18 -0.11 -4.04 -10.44
C LEU A 18 0.18 -2.84 -11.34
N ASN A 19 -0.88 -2.16 -11.76
CA ASN A 19 -0.83 -0.86 -12.43
C ASN A 19 -1.30 0.24 -11.46
N LEU A 20 -0.45 1.23 -11.20
CA LEU A 20 -0.83 2.39 -10.37
C LEU A 20 -1.62 3.40 -11.21
N LEU A 21 -2.85 3.68 -10.79
CA LEU A 21 -3.74 4.65 -11.41
C LEU A 21 -3.58 6.05 -10.84
N LEU A 22 -3.24 6.15 -9.53
CA LEU A 22 -3.03 7.39 -8.80
C LEU A 22 -1.96 7.17 -7.72
N ALA A 23 -1.07 8.14 -7.57
CA ALA A 23 -0.10 8.19 -6.48
C ALA A 23 0.08 9.63 -6.01
N GLU A 24 -0.72 10.03 -5.03
CA GLU A 24 -0.64 11.32 -4.36
C GLU A 24 -0.25 11.12 -2.89
N VAL A 25 0.18 12.16 -2.21
CA VAL A 25 0.56 12.07 -0.80
C VAL A 25 -0.66 11.64 0.03
N GLY A 26 -0.53 10.49 0.67
CA GLY A 26 -1.58 9.88 1.51
C GLY A 26 -2.71 9.20 0.73
N HIS A 27 -2.66 9.16 -0.60
CA HIS A 27 -3.69 8.54 -1.43
C HIS A 27 -3.09 7.80 -2.63
N VAL A 28 -3.33 6.50 -2.70
CA VAL A 28 -2.87 5.65 -3.81
C VAL A 28 -4.02 4.81 -4.32
N ARG A 29 -4.16 4.74 -5.64
CA ARG A 29 -5.05 3.78 -6.31
C ARG A 29 -4.25 2.91 -7.26
N GLY A 30 -4.61 1.65 -7.30
CA GLY A 30 -4.02 0.71 -8.24
C GLY A 30 -5.04 -0.30 -8.72
N GLU A 31 -4.76 -0.91 -9.86
CA GLU A 31 -5.58 -1.97 -10.43
C GLU A 31 -4.75 -3.21 -10.72
N ILE A 32 -5.38 -4.37 -10.58
CA ILE A 32 -4.78 -5.67 -10.87
C ILE A 32 -5.82 -6.56 -11.55
N PRO A 33 -5.52 -7.16 -12.72
CA PRO A 33 -6.40 -8.14 -13.32
C PRO A 33 -6.42 -9.43 -12.48
N VAL A 34 -7.61 -9.97 -12.23
CA VAL A 34 -7.77 -11.23 -11.49
C VAL A 34 -7.44 -12.39 -12.42
N THR A 35 -6.40 -13.13 -12.06
CA THR A 35 -6.01 -14.37 -12.71
C THR A 35 -6.41 -15.58 -11.85
N ARG A 36 -6.33 -16.78 -12.44
CA ARG A 36 -6.64 -18.03 -11.77
C ARG A 36 -5.85 -18.23 -10.47
N ASP A 37 -4.62 -17.70 -10.41
CA ASP A 37 -3.73 -17.84 -9.24
C ASP A 37 -4.25 -17.10 -8.00
N TYR A 38 -5.17 -16.15 -8.17
CA TYR A 38 -5.77 -15.36 -7.08
C TYR A 38 -7.15 -15.87 -6.64
N LEU A 39 -7.59 -17.02 -7.18
CA LEU A 39 -8.90 -17.58 -6.85
C LEU A 39 -8.81 -18.54 -5.65
N ASN A 40 -9.93 -18.64 -4.95
CA ASN A 40 -10.20 -19.67 -3.96
C ASN A 40 -10.76 -20.96 -4.62
N ALA A 41 -10.97 -21.99 -3.84
CA ALA A 41 -11.45 -23.29 -4.30
C ALA A 41 -12.85 -23.26 -4.97
N VAL A 42 -13.62 -22.20 -4.73
CA VAL A 42 -14.97 -22.04 -5.31
C VAL A 42 -15.02 -21.03 -6.47
N GLY A 43 -13.86 -20.57 -6.95
CA GLY A 43 -13.72 -19.72 -8.14
C GLY A 43 -13.91 -18.22 -7.91
N GLY A 44 -14.07 -17.78 -6.67
CA GLY A 44 -14.05 -16.36 -6.31
C GLY A 44 -12.64 -15.89 -5.94
N THR A 45 -12.39 -14.57 -5.93
CA THR A 45 -11.12 -14.02 -5.44
C THR A 45 -10.85 -14.48 -4.02
N HIS A 46 -9.61 -14.93 -3.77
CA HIS A 46 -9.21 -15.44 -2.47
C HIS A 46 -9.17 -14.32 -1.42
N GLY A 47 -9.84 -14.52 -0.28
CA GLY A 47 -9.86 -13.53 0.81
C GLY A 47 -8.47 -13.16 1.32
N GLY A 48 -7.55 -14.13 1.38
CA GLY A 48 -6.15 -13.87 1.74
C GLY A 48 -5.45 -12.93 0.75
N TRP A 49 -5.70 -13.07 -0.56
CA TRP A 49 -5.16 -12.15 -1.56
C TRP A 49 -5.77 -10.74 -1.43
N LEU A 50 -7.10 -10.63 -1.19
CA LEU A 50 -7.72 -9.33 -0.92
C LEU A 50 -7.16 -8.68 0.37
N SER A 51 -6.87 -9.48 1.41
CA SER A 51 -6.19 -8.97 2.62
C SER A 51 -4.78 -8.46 2.33
N THR A 52 -4.05 -9.11 1.43
CA THR A 52 -2.72 -8.65 0.99
C THR A 52 -2.82 -7.32 0.22
N LEU A 53 -3.91 -7.09 -0.55
CA LEU A 53 -4.16 -5.79 -1.19
C LEU A 53 -4.41 -4.69 -0.16
N VAL A 54 -5.05 -4.99 0.97
CA VAL A 54 -5.22 -4.03 2.07
C VAL A 54 -3.87 -3.69 2.72
N ASP A 55 -3.03 -4.69 2.98
CA ASP A 55 -1.68 -4.49 3.54
C ASP A 55 -0.82 -3.62 2.61
N VAL A 56 -0.67 -4.04 1.36
CA VAL A 56 0.21 -3.36 0.40
C VAL A 56 -0.36 -2.00 0.00
N GLY A 57 -1.66 -1.89 -0.25
CA GLY A 57 -2.31 -0.61 -0.56
C GLY A 57 -2.10 0.42 0.55
N GLY A 58 -2.34 0.03 1.81
CA GLY A 58 -2.06 0.87 2.97
C GLY A 58 -0.59 1.25 3.09
N SER A 59 0.31 0.31 2.84
CA SER A 59 1.75 0.55 2.84
C SER A 59 2.17 1.52 1.74
N LEU A 60 1.62 1.42 0.52
CA LEU A 60 1.88 2.35 -0.57
C LEU A 60 1.37 3.76 -0.26
N ALA A 61 0.18 3.88 0.36
CA ALA A 61 -0.34 5.17 0.79
C ALA A 61 0.56 5.83 1.88
N ILE A 62 1.15 5.05 2.79
CA ILE A 62 2.14 5.55 3.74
C ILE A 62 3.43 5.95 3.02
N ALA A 63 3.93 5.12 2.10
CA ALA A 63 5.16 5.39 1.35
C ALA A 63 5.08 6.68 0.52
N SER A 64 3.88 7.07 0.07
CA SER A 64 3.67 8.30 -0.70
C SER A 64 4.01 9.59 0.08
N HIS A 65 4.16 9.51 1.41
CA HIS A 65 4.70 10.59 2.24
C HIS A 65 6.24 10.72 2.17
N GLY A 66 6.91 9.98 1.29
CA GLY A 66 8.36 10.02 1.10
C GLY A 66 9.14 9.00 1.94
N PHE A 67 8.48 8.05 2.59
CA PHE A 67 9.16 7.01 3.35
C PHE A 67 9.74 5.94 2.42
N LYS A 68 11.02 5.60 2.61
CA LYS A 68 11.70 4.50 1.88
C LYS A 68 11.24 3.12 2.36
N THR A 69 10.84 3.02 3.62
CA THR A 69 10.24 1.83 4.24
C THR A 69 8.97 2.26 4.96
N THR A 70 8.04 1.34 5.15
CA THR A 70 6.69 1.67 5.67
C THR A 70 6.44 1.11 7.06
N GLY A 71 7.49 0.69 7.75
CA GLY A 71 7.42 0.18 9.12
C GLY A 71 6.80 -1.22 9.23
N VAL A 72 6.28 -1.54 10.40
CA VAL A 72 5.78 -2.87 10.74
C VAL A 72 4.28 -2.83 10.96
N SER A 73 3.56 -3.78 10.36
CA SER A 73 2.12 -3.94 10.56
C SER A 73 1.82 -4.34 12.02
N THR A 74 0.90 -3.63 12.66
CA THR A 74 0.46 -3.89 14.04
C THR A 74 -0.98 -4.37 14.10
N ASP A 75 -1.80 -4.00 13.12
CA ASP A 75 -3.18 -4.45 12.99
C ASP A 75 -3.58 -4.45 11.52
N LEU A 76 -4.34 -5.47 11.12
CA LEU A 76 -4.94 -5.60 9.80
C LEU A 76 -6.33 -6.21 9.96
N SER A 77 -7.37 -5.45 9.64
CA SER A 77 -8.74 -5.93 9.65
C SER A 77 -9.37 -5.79 8.28
N VAL A 78 -10.07 -6.82 7.82
CA VAL A 78 -10.71 -6.84 6.50
C VAL A 78 -12.11 -7.40 6.59
N SER A 79 -13.06 -6.69 5.97
CA SER A 79 -14.42 -7.15 5.76
C SER A 79 -14.61 -7.52 4.29
N PHE A 80 -15.06 -8.73 4.02
CA PHE A 80 -15.37 -9.25 2.69
C PHE A 80 -16.85 -9.09 2.43
N LEU A 81 -17.22 -8.31 1.42
CA LEU A 81 -18.60 -7.87 1.19
C LEU A 81 -19.23 -8.55 -0.01
N ALA A 82 -18.42 -8.89 -1.02
CA ALA A 82 -18.92 -9.48 -2.25
C ALA A 82 -17.86 -10.30 -2.97
N ALA A 83 -18.30 -11.23 -3.81
CA ALA A 83 -17.41 -12.01 -4.66
C ALA A 83 -17.05 -11.24 -5.93
N SER A 84 -15.83 -11.45 -6.40
CA SER A 84 -15.36 -11.20 -7.77
C SER A 84 -14.66 -12.46 -8.27
N GLY A 85 -14.40 -12.57 -9.57
CA GLY A 85 -13.87 -13.80 -10.17
C GLY A 85 -12.85 -13.53 -11.28
N GLU A 86 -12.41 -14.60 -11.92
CA GLU A 86 -11.45 -14.56 -13.01
C GLU A 86 -11.90 -13.61 -14.12
N GLY A 87 -10.93 -12.89 -14.70
CA GLY A 87 -11.17 -11.93 -15.78
C GLY A 87 -11.74 -10.58 -15.34
N SER A 88 -12.08 -10.39 -14.05
CA SER A 88 -12.39 -9.07 -13.51
C SER A 88 -11.11 -8.26 -13.23
N ASN A 89 -11.24 -6.94 -13.18
CA ASN A 89 -10.21 -6.07 -12.62
C ASN A 89 -10.59 -5.69 -11.19
N ILE A 90 -9.63 -5.84 -10.29
CA ILE A 90 -9.72 -5.34 -8.93
C ILE A 90 -9.03 -3.98 -8.87
N VAL A 91 -9.74 -2.98 -8.35
CA VAL A 91 -9.19 -1.65 -8.06
C VAL A 91 -9.16 -1.46 -6.56
N PHE A 92 -8.01 -1.13 -5.99
CA PHE A 92 -7.93 -0.67 -4.62
C PHE A 92 -7.77 0.86 -4.55
N ASP A 93 -8.43 1.47 -3.58
CA ASP A 93 -8.33 2.88 -3.21
C ASP A 93 -7.83 2.94 -1.76
N ALA A 94 -6.58 3.34 -1.57
CA ALA A 94 -5.89 3.33 -0.28
C ALA A 94 -5.61 4.76 0.18
N ARG A 95 -6.02 5.07 1.43
CA ARG A 95 -5.87 6.40 2.02
C ARG A 95 -5.25 6.33 3.40
N VAL A 96 -4.33 7.24 3.68
CA VAL A 96 -3.87 7.51 5.03
C VAL A 96 -4.93 8.33 5.76
N LEU A 97 -5.54 7.76 6.79
CA LEU A 97 -6.50 8.45 7.64
C LEU A 97 -5.80 9.36 8.66
N LYS A 98 -4.67 8.87 9.19
CA LYS A 98 -3.84 9.60 10.14
C LYS A 98 -2.41 9.10 10.07
N LEU A 99 -1.48 10.02 9.93
CA LEU A 99 -0.05 9.78 10.12
C LEU A 99 0.37 10.44 11.43
N GLY A 100 0.52 9.64 12.48
CA GLY A 100 1.03 10.07 13.77
C GLY A 100 2.54 9.83 13.86
N ARG A 101 3.18 10.32 14.94
CA ARG A 101 4.62 10.15 15.17
C ARG A 101 5.04 8.67 15.31
N THR A 102 4.15 7.83 15.82
CA THR A 102 4.44 6.42 16.12
C THR A 102 3.67 5.46 15.23
N LEU A 103 2.40 5.77 14.95
CA LEU A 103 1.48 4.93 14.21
C LEU A 103 0.91 5.67 13.00
N ALA A 104 0.75 4.94 11.91
CA ALA A 104 0.00 5.34 10.74
C ALA A 104 -1.26 4.48 10.63
N TYR A 105 -2.38 5.11 10.35
CA TYR A 105 -3.68 4.47 10.16
C TYR A 105 -4.12 4.66 8.73
N THR A 106 -4.45 3.56 8.05
CA THR A 106 -4.90 3.59 6.67
C THR A 106 -6.22 2.86 6.50
N ARG A 107 -6.96 3.23 5.48
CA ARG A 107 -8.14 2.53 4.98
C ARG A 107 -7.92 2.18 3.52
N VAL A 108 -8.37 0.98 3.15
CA VAL A 108 -8.31 0.50 1.77
C VAL A 108 -9.68 -0.05 1.41
N ASP A 109 -10.28 0.52 0.38
CA ASP A 109 -11.52 0.03 -0.21
C ASP A 109 -11.18 -0.67 -1.54
N ILE A 110 -11.74 -1.86 -1.77
CA ILE A 110 -11.43 -2.73 -2.91
C ILE A 110 -12.69 -2.94 -3.74
N PHE A 111 -12.59 -2.64 -5.03
CA PHE A 111 -13.70 -2.67 -5.97
C PHE A 111 -13.47 -3.66 -7.10
N SER A 112 -14.57 -4.22 -7.63
CA SER A 112 -14.64 -4.92 -8.92
C SER A 112 -15.71 -4.22 -9.76
N GLY A 113 -15.28 -3.43 -10.77
CA GLY A 113 -16.16 -2.44 -11.38
C GLY A 113 -16.65 -1.44 -10.34
N ASP A 114 -17.97 -1.20 -10.27
CA ASP A 114 -18.58 -0.28 -9.30
C ASP A 114 -18.92 -0.96 -7.95
N LYS A 115 -18.64 -2.25 -7.83
CA LYS A 115 -19.01 -3.05 -6.66
C LYS A 115 -17.89 -3.06 -5.63
N LEU A 116 -18.18 -2.62 -4.41
CA LEU A 116 -17.27 -2.77 -3.27
C LEU A 116 -17.21 -4.25 -2.86
N VAL A 117 -16.07 -4.89 -3.03
CA VAL A 117 -15.88 -6.33 -2.74
C VAL A 117 -15.21 -6.58 -1.40
N ALA A 118 -14.37 -5.66 -0.94
CA ALA A 118 -13.80 -5.70 0.40
C ALA A 118 -13.46 -4.28 0.88
N THR A 119 -13.37 -4.11 2.20
CA THR A 119 -12.85 -2.90 2.84
C THR A 119 -12.01 -3.31 4.03
N GLY A 120 -10.93 -2.58 4.30
CA GLY A 120 -10.06 -2.90 5.42
C GLY A 120 -9.36 -1.69 6.01
N ASN A 121 -8.92 -1.86 7.25
CA ASN A 121 -8.06 -0.91 7.94
C ASN A 121 -6.71 -1.57 8.20
N HIS A 122 -5.65 -0.80 8.06
CA HIS A 122 -4.30 -1.27 8.30
C HIS A 122 -3.55 -0.24 9.13
N THR A 123 -3.02 -0.67 10.27
CA THR A 123 -2.26 0.16 11.20
C THR A 123 -0.80 -0.30 11.19
N LYS A 124 0.12 0.64 11.05
CA LYS A 124 1.56 0.37 11.03
C LYS A 124 2.31 1.20 12.07
N PHE A 125 3.33 0.60 12.67
CA PHE A 125 4.31 1.30 13.49
C PHE A 125 5.37 1.92 12.58
N VAL A 126 5.46 3.26 12.57
CA VAL A 126 6.27 4.04 11.62
C VAL A 126 7.32 4.95 12.28
N ALA A 127 7.50 4.90 13.60
CA ALA A 127 8.38 5.81 14.31
C ALA A 127 9.83 5.83 13.77
N ARG A 128 10.38 4.64 13.49
CA ARG A 128 11.76 4.53 12.95
C ARG A 128 11.89 5.12 11.56
N GLU A 129 10.87 4.99 10.75
CA GLU A 129 10.84 5.49 9.37
C GLU A 129 10.78 7.01 9.34
N GLN A 130 10.02 7.62 10.25
CA GLN A 130 9.97 9.08 10.40
C GLN A 130 11.32 9.66 10.84
N ASP A 131 11.97 9.02 11.82
CA ASP A 131 13.28 9.44 12.29
C ASP A 131 14.34 9.36 11.17
N ARG A 132 14.31 8.30 10.36
CA ARG A 132 15.17 8.14 9.18
C ARG A 132 14.91 9.18 8.11
N ALA A 133 13.65 9.41 7.76
CA ALA A 133 13.28 10.42 6.77
C ALA A 133 13.70 11.83 7.21
N ALA A 134 13.57 12.15 8.50
CA ALA A 134 14.00 13.41 9.08
C ALA A 134 15.53 13.57 9.04
N GLN A 135 16.29 12.51 9.31
CA GLN A 135 17.74 12.51 9.24
C GLN A 135 18.26 12.68 7.80
N GLU A 136 17.64 11.98 6.84
CA GLU A 136 17.99 12.10 5.42
C GLU A 136 17.69 13.50 4.89
N ALA A 137 16.53 14.06 5.19
CA ALA A 137 16.17 15.42 4.80
C ALA A 137 17.09 16.49 5.42
N ALA A 138 17.60 16.25 6.63
CA ALA A 138 18.59 17.12 7.27
C ALA A 138 19.97 17.04 6.60
N ALA A 139 20.36 15.85 6.11
CA ALA A 139 21.62 15.62 5.42
C ALA A 139 21.65 16.19 3.98
N GLU A 140 20.48 16.31 3.34
CA GLU A 140 20.35 16.88 1.98
C GLU A 140 20.29 18.41 1.96
N LYS A 141 20.16 19.08 3.12
CA LYS A 141 20.20 20.55 3.16
C LYS A 141 21.61 21.04 2.86
N PRO A 142 21.79 21.93 1.85
CA PRO A 142 23.11 22.52 1.60
C PRO A 142 23.59 23.29 2.82
N ALA A 143 24.89 23.18 3.11
CA ALA A 143 25.54 23.96 4.16
C ALA A 143 25.27 25.46 3.93
N PRO A 144 25.01 26.25 4.99
CA PRO A 144 24.80 27.68 4.85
C PRO A 144 26.02 28.29 4.14
N ALA A 145 25.77 29.06 3.07
CA ALA A 145 26.81 29.77 2.36
C ALA A 145 27.57 30.65 3.37
N ASN A 146 28.85 30.37 3.53
CA ASN A 146 29.74 31.20 4.33
C ASN A 146 29.86 32.57 3.66
N THR A 147 29.04 33.52 4.07
CA THR A 147 29.24 34.94 3.78
C THR A 147 30.34 35.44 4.67
N SER A 148 31.61 35.24 4.24
CA SER A 148 32.75 35.99 4.78
C SER A 148 32.78 37.35 4.09
N GLU A 149 32.39 38.41 4.83
CA GLU A 149 32.78 39.77 4.53
C GLU A 149 34.28 39.97 4.78
#